data_100a58315928788facdc83f187aadb15
#
_entry.id   100a58315928788facdc83f187aadb15
#
_cell.length_a   1.000
_cell.length_b   1.000
_cell.length_c   1.000
_cell.angle_alpha   90.00
_cell.angle_beta   90.00
_cell.angle_gamma   90.00
#
_symmetry.space_group_name_H-M   'P 1'
#
loop_
_entity.id
_entity.type
_entity.pdbx_description
1 polymer ?
#
loop_
_entity_poly.entity_id
_entity_poly.type
_entity_poly.pdbx_seq_one_letter_code
_entity_poly.pdbx_strand_id
1 'polypeptide(L)'
;MQGWQTTYLGMRELPRDISGFELQAFFTFSPTERALIEARRGDAHKLGLALHIGFLRMSGRLLDAFRIVPPGLWRHLGNELGVDAPELASLRALYGRGRTLFDHQQVACEALGFRWMSEHQRRALVRLLGDEVSRCADRDQLLVFARHWLYERRLLIVHDRAIRTLIAAALVHLEIQTAAQIRAEVQPGVLERWCQAVA
;
A
#
# COMPACT_ATOMS: atom_id res chain seq x y z
N MET A 1 -13.97 4.24 4.52
CA MET A 1 -13.46 4.05 3.14
C MET A 1 -14.47 3.26 2.34
N GLN A 2 -14.69 3.61 1.08
CA GLN A 2 -15.64 2.86 0.25
C GLN A 2 -14.99 1.54 -0.20
N GLY A 3 -15.76 0.43 -0.22
CA GLY A 3 -15.22 -0.92 -0.44
C GLY A 3 -14.44 -1.12 -1.75
N TRP A 4 -14.69 -0.32 -2.79
CA TRP A 4 -13.98 -0.36 -4.07
C TRP A 4 -12.51 0.10 -3.97
N GLN A 5 -12.16 0.97 -3.01
CA GLN A 5 -10.79 1.44 -2.82
C GLN A 5 -9.85 0.32 -2.35
N THR A 6 -10.39 -0.69 -1.66
CA THR A 6 -9.58 -1.82 -1.16
C THR A 6 -8.94 -2.63 -2.27
N THR A 7 -9.57 -2.67 -3.46
CA THR A 7 -9.08 -3.40 -4.63
C THR A 7 -7.71 -2.92 -5.10
N TYR A 8 -7.41 -1.62 -4.91
CA TYR A 8 -6.15 -1.02 -5.38
C TYR A 8 -5.05 -1.01 -4.33
N LEU A 9 -5.39 -1.22 -3.04
CA LEU A 9 -4.42 -1.12 -1.96
C LEU A 9 -3.30 -2.17 -2.10
N GLY A 10 -2.07 -1.67 -2.10
CA GLY A 10 -0.88 -2.49 -2.22
C GLY A 10 -0.51 -2.88 -3.66
N MET A 11 -1.19 -2.36 -4.69
CA MET A 11 -0.78 -2.54 -6.08
C MET A 11 0.64 -2.01 -6.30
N ARG A 12 1.41 -2.70 -7.13
CA ARG A 12 2.81 -2.37 -7.43
C ARG A 12 2.98 -1.59 -8.72
N GLU A 13 2.04 -1.76 -9.62
CA GLU A 13 2.06 -1.20 -10.98
C GLU A 13 0.71 -0.55 -11.26
N LEU A 14 0.71 0.38 -12.19
CA LEU A 14 -0.54 0.95 -12.70
C LEU A 14 -1.37 -0.14 -13.38
N PRO A 15 -2.70 -0.18 -13.17
CA PRO A 15 -3.56 -1.09 -13.90
C PRO A 15 -3.49 -0.77 -15.40
N ARG A 16 -3.65 -1.79 -16.24
CA ARG A 16 -3.58 -1.61 -17.71
C ARG A 16 -4.72 -0.75 -18.23
N ASP A 17 -5.89 -0.92 -17.64
CA ASP A 17 -7.09 -0.16 -17.94
C ASP A 17 -7.53 0.60 -16.70
N ILE A 18 -7.82 1.88 -16.86
CA ILE A 18 -8.31 2.77 -15.81
C ILE A 18 -9.59 3.42 -16.34
N SER A 19 -10.68 3.23 -15.62
CA SER A 19 -11.98 3.81 -15.98
C SER A 19 -12.01 5.32 -15.74
N GLY A 20 -12.96 6.01 -16.35
CA GLY A 20 -13.16 7.46 -16.12
C GLY A 20 -13.44 7.79 -14.66
N PHE A 21 -14.13 6.89 -13.94
CA PHE A 21 -14.36 7.05 -12.50
C PHE A 21 -13.06 7.01 -11.69
N GLU A 22 -12.18 6.05 -11.97
CA GLU A 22 -10.87 5.91 -11.29
C GLU A 22 -9.95 7.09 -11.61
N LEU A 23 -9.96 7.57 -12.86
CA LEU A 23 -9.22 8.78 -13.25
C LEU A 23 -9.66 9.97 -12.40
N GLN A 24 -10.95 10.20 -12.27
CA GLN A 24 -11.51 11.27 -11.45
C GLN A 24 -11.19 11.08 -9.95
N ALA A 25 -11.32 9.86 -9.43
CA ALA A 25 -11.13 9.58 -8.02
C ALA A 25 -9.67 9.72 -7.55
N PHE A 26 -8.72 9.32 -8.40
CA PHE A 26 -7.31 9.24 -8.01
C PHE A 26 -6.41 10.29 -8.65
N PHE A 27 -6.74 10.75 -9.86
CA PHE A 27 -5.88 11.61 -10.68
C PHE A 27 -6.47 13.00 -10.95
N THR A 28 -7.42 13.45 -10.12
CA THR A 28 -7.84 14.84 -10.01
C THR A 28 -7.16 15.47 -8.80
N PHE A 29 -6.64 16.67 -8.92
CA PHE A 29 -5.77 17.29 -7.93
C PHE A 29 -6.45 18.47 -7.23
N SER A 30 -6.29 18.54 -5.91
CA SER A 30 -6.66 19.71 -5.12
C SER A 30 -5.83 20.94 -5.51
N PRO A 31 -6.28 22.17 -5.19
CA PRO A 31 -5.50 23.38 -5.47
C PRO A 31 -4.07 23.33 -4.90
N THR A 32 -3.90 22.76 -3.71
CA THR A 32 -2.58 22.61 -3.06
C THR A 32 -1.68 21.64 -3.81
N GLU A 33 -2.21 20.49 -4.22
CA GLU A 33 -1.46 19.51 -5.01
C GLU A 33 -1.12 20.05 -6.39
N ARG A 34 -2.06 20.76 -7.01
CA ARG A 34 -1.84 21.43 -8.31
C ARG A 34 -0.72 22.45 -8.22
N ALA A 35 -0.69 23.28 -7.19
CA ALA A 35 0.40 24.24 -6.98
C ALA A 35 1.77 23.56 -6.84
N LEU A 36 1.85 22.40 -6.13
CA LEU A 36 3.07 21.62 -6.02
C LEU A 36 3.53 21.05 -7.35
N ILE A 37 2.59 20.60 -8.19
CA ILE A 37 2.87 20.08 -9.53
C ILE A 37 3.34 21.20 -10.45
N GLU A 38 2.65 22.34 -10.47
CA GLU A 38 2.95 23.49 -11.33
C GLU A 38 4.29 24.15 -10.99
N ALA A 39 4.73 24.06 -9.72
CA ALA A 39 6.05 24.52 -9.30
C ALA A 39 7.21 23.75 -9.95
N ARG A 40 6.94 22.61 -10.59
CA ARG A 40 7.96 21.82 -11.29
C ARG A 40 8.30 22.44 -12.65
N ARG A 41 9.58 22.42 -12.98
CA ARG A 41 10.04 22.93 -14.29
C ARG A 41 9.95 21.85 -15.35
N GLY A 42 9.17 22.13 -16.41
CA GLY A 42 8.98 21.25 -17.57
C GLY A 42 7.88 20.20 -17.38
N ASP A 43 7.18 19.92 -18.48
CA ASP A 43 5.95 19.14 -18.50
C ASP A 43 6.16 17.67 -18.06
N ALA A 44 7.30 17.07 -18.44
CA ALA A 44 7.64 15.72 -17.98
C ALA A 44 7.78 15.62 -16.45
N HIS A 45 8.30 16.66 -15.78
CA HIS A 45 8.38 16.69 -14.30
C HIS A 45 7.00 16.88 -13.66
N LYS A 46 6.16 17.76 -14.23
CA LYS A 46 4.79 17.99 -13.75
C LYS A 46 3.96 16.71 -13.85
N LEU A 47 3.94 16.08 -15.03
CA LEU A 47 3.21 14.83 -15.27
C LEU A 47 3.77 13.67 -14.43
N GLY A 48 5.08 13.60 -14.28
CA GLY A 48 5.72 12.61 -13.44
C GLY A 48 5.31 12.73 -11.96
N LEU A 49 5.32 13.94 -11.39
CA LEU A 49 4.87 14.17 -10.02
C LEU A 49 3.38 13.87 -9.85
N ALA A 50 2.54 14.34 -10.78
CA ALA A 50 1.11 14.06 -10.80
C ALA A 50 0.82 12.55 -10.79
N LEU A 51 1.56 11.80 -11.59
CA LEU A 51 1.47 10.34 -11.64
C LEU A 51 1.81 9.70 -10.28
N HIS A 52 2.86 10.18 -9.60
CA HIS A 52 3.22 9.68 -8.26
C HIS A 52 2.18 10.00 -7.21
N ILE A 53 1.63 11.21 -7.20
CA ILE A 53 0.55 11.60 -6.27
C ILE A 53 -0.67 10.72 -6.49
N GLY A 54 -1.15 10.59 -7.73
CA GLY A 54 -2.32 9.77 -8.06
C GLY A 54 -2.12 8.29 -7.71
N PHE A 55 -0.97 7.72 -8.05
CA PHE A 55 -0.67 6.32 -7.74
C PHE A 55 -0.58 6.07 -6.23
N LEU A 56 0.08 6.94 -5.47
CA LEU A 56 0.15 6.82 -4.01
C LEU A 56 -1.24 6.91 -3.37
N ARG A 57 -2.09 7.82 -3.85
CA ARG A 57 -3.50 7.94 -3.42
C ARG A 57 -4.29 6.67 -3.71
N MET A 58 -4.08 6.05 -4.86
CA MET A 58 -4.76 4.83 -5.29
C MET A 58 -4.29 3.61 -4.50
N SER A 59 -2.98 3.39 -4.42
CA SER A 59 -2.39 2.14 -3.97
C SER A 59 -1.86 2.15 -2.53
N GLY A 60 -1.61 3.33 -1.96
CA GLY A 60 -0.88 3.48 -0.70
C GLY A 60 0.62 3.13 -0.79
N ARG A 61 1.15 2.95 -2.02
CA ARG A 61 2.54 2.58 -2.28
C ARG A 61 3.23 3.61 -3.15
N LEU A 62 4.56 3.65 -3.04
CA LEU A 62 5.39 4.36 -3.99
C LEU A 62 5.44 3.62 -5.31
N LEU A 63 5.42 4.35 -6.40
CA LEU A 63 5.60 3.82 -7.74
C LEU A 63 7.10 3.74 -8.02
N ASP A 64 7.63 2.52 -8.13
CA ASP A 64 9.09 2.29 -8.26
C ASP A 64 9.58 2.32 -9.70
N ALA A 65 8.75 1.91 -10.65
CA ALA A 65 9.12 1.86 -12.06
C ALA A 65 7.92 2.06 -12.98
N PHE A 66 8.16 2.73 -14.11
CA PHE A 66 7.17 2.91 -15.17
C PHE A 66 7.43 1.88 -16.27
N ARG A 67 6.87 0.71 -16.14
CA ARG A 67 6.89 -0.24 -17.27
C ARG A 67 5.87 0.13 -18.31
N ILE A 68 4.64 0.42 -17.84
CA ILE A 68 3.51 0.78 -18.70
C ILE A 68 2.73 1.88 -17.98
N VAL A 69 2.44 2.97 -18.67
CA VAL A 69 1.44 3.96 -18.26
C VAL A 69 0.29 3.87 -19.25
N PRO A 70 -0.95 3.63 -18.81
CA PRO A 70 -2.08 3.56 -19.72
C PRO A 70 -2.22 4.85 -20.54
N PRO A 71 -2.44 4.77 -21.87
CA PRO A 71 -2.57 5.97 -22.70
C PRO A 71 -3.72 6.88 -22.27
N GLY A 72 -4.81 6.31 -21.75
CA GLY A 72 -5.94 7.04 -21.21
C GLY A 72 -5.57 7.88 -19.99
N LEU A 73 -4.80 7.31 -19.05
CA LEU A 73 -4.27 8.02 -17.88
C LEU A 73 -3.32 9.14 -18.31
N TRP A 74 -2.40 8.86 -19.23
CA TRP A 74 -1.43 9.85 -19.68
C TRP A 74 -2.09 11.07 -20.32
N ARG A 75 -3.10 10.84 -21.15
CA ARG A 75 -3.91 11.89 -21.78
C ARG A 75 -4.73 12.66 -20.72
N HIS A 76 -5.34 11.94 -19.76
CA HIS A 76 -6.09 12.58 -18.68
C HIS A 76 -5.20 13.53 -17.87
N LEU A 77 -4.00 13.12 -17.48
CA LEU A 77 -3.05 13.97 -16.76
C LEU A 77 -2.65 15.20 -17.57
N GLY A 78 -2.39 15.06 -18.87
CA GLY A 78 -2.09 16.17 -19.76
C GLY A 78 -3.24 17.20 -19.79
N ASN A 79 -4.47 16.73 -19.97
CA ASN A 79 -5.67 17.57 -19.96
C ASN A 79 -5.91 18.23 -18.60
N GLU A 80 -5.76 17.49 -17.50
CA GLU A 80 -5.97 17.99 -16.13
C GLU A 80 -4.98 19.10 -15.77
N LEU A 81 -3.75 19.04 -16.28
CA LEU A 81 -2.70 20.01 -15.99
C LEU A 81 -2.55 21.08 -17.09
N GLY A 82 -3.26 20.95 -18.20
CA GLY A 82 -3.14 21.89 -19.33
C GLY A 82 -1.76 21.87 -19.98
N VAL A 83 -1.12 20.69 -20.05
CA VAL A 83 0.21 20.50 -20.64
C VAL A 83 0.16 19.44 -21.74
N ASP A 84 0.99 19.61 -22.76
CA ASP A 84 1.17 18.59 -23.79
C ASP A 84 1.87 17.37 -23.17
N ALA A 85 1.22 16.21 -23.25
CA ALA A 85 1.78 14.99 -22.71
C ALA A 85 2.95 14.51 -23.58
N PRO A 86 4.20 14.61 -23.09
CA PRO A 86 5.36 14.16 -23.84
C PRO A 86 5.32 12.63 -24.01
N GLU A 87 6.16 12.10 -24.89
CA GLU A 87 6.29 10.66 -25.04
C GLU A 87 6.74 9.98 -23.74
N LEU A 88 6.26 8.78 -23.48
CA LEU A 88 6.65 7.97 -22.31
C LEU A 88 8.16 7.74 -22.21
N ALA A 89 8.87 7.78 -23.33
CA ALA A 89 10.33 7.73 -23.37
C ALA A 89 10.97 8.88 -22.58
N SER A 90 10.39 10.09 -22.67
CA SER A 90 10.86 11.26 -21.92
C SER A 90 10.71 11.09 -20.41
N LEU A 91 9.62 10.48 -19.97
CA LEU A 91 9.42 10.17 -18.55
C LEU A 91 10.42 9.10 -18.05
N ARG A 92 10.70 8.08 -18.85
CA ARG A 92 11.71 7.06 -18.51
C ARG A 92 13.11 7.67 -18.42
N ALA A 93 13.46 8.55 -19.36
CA ALA A 93 14.73 9.28 -19.34
C ALA A 93 14.85 10.18 -18.10
N LEU A 94 13.76 10.82 -17.67
CA LEU A 94 13.70 11.65 -16.46
C LEU A 94 14.13 10.89 -15.20
N TYR A 95 13.72 9.63 -15.09
CA TYR A 95 14.02 8.80 -13.91
C TYR A 95 15.29 7.94 -14.03
N GLY A 96 16.00 8.02 -15.15
CA GLY A 96 17.21 7.24 -15.37
C GLY A 96 18.32 7.45 -14.33
N ARG A 97 18.36 8.61 -13.65
CA ARG A 97 19.34 8.94 -12.61
C ARG A 97 18.86 8.71 -11.17
N GLY A 98 17.66 8.21 -10.97
CA GLY A 98 17.10 7.90 -9.64
C GLY A 98 16.77 9.08 -8.73
N ARG A 99 17.53 10.18 -8.75
CA ARG A 99 17.33 11.34 -7.89
C ARG A 99 15.95 11.99 -8.06
N THR A 100 15.53 12.19 -9.32
CA THR A 100 14.22 12.77 -9.62
C THR A 100 13.08 11.86 -9.19
N LEU A 101 13.26 10.54 -9.32
CA LEU A 101 12.30 9.57 -8.83
C LEU A 101 12.09 9.71 -7.32
N PHE A 102 13.19 9.72 -6.56
CA PHE A 102 13.15 9.87 -5.11
C PHE A 102 12.51 11.20 -4.68
N ASP A 103 12.86 12.33 -5.33
CA ASP A 103 12.28 13.64 -5.06
C ASP A 103 10.76 13.65 -5.30
N HIS A 104 10.28 13.08 -6.41
CA HIS A 104 8.86 12.99 -6.70
C HIS A 104 8.12 12.09 -5.70
N GLN A 105 8.72 10.97 -5.30
CA GLN A 105 8.16 10.08 -4.29
C GLN A 105 8.05 10.79 -2.94
N GLN A 106 9.07 11.52 -2.53
CA GLN A 106 9.07 12.28 -1.28
C GLN A 106 8.00 13.37 -1.29
N VAL A 107 7.94 14.18 -2.33
CA VAL A 107 6.92 15.24 -2.46
C VAL A 107 5.50 14.67 -2.50
N ALA A 108 5.29 13.55 -3.17
CA ALA A 108 3.99 12.87 -3.14
C ALA A 108 3.61 12.39 -1.73
N CYS A 109 4.57 11.86 -0.96
CA CYS A 109 4.36 11.50 0.44
C CYS A 109 3.97 12.70 1.29
N GLU A 110 4.69 13.80 1.17
CA GLU A 110 4.43 15.05 1.91
C GLU A 110 3.06 15.61 1.56
N ALA A 111 2.72 15.69 0.26
CA ALA A 111 1.44 16.19 -0.24
C ALA A 111 0.23 15.42 0.31
N LEU A 112 0.35 14.10 0.43
CA LEU A 112 -0.73 13.22 0.90
C LEU A 112 -0.60 12.84 2.39
N GLY A 113 0.44 13.29 3.09
CA GLY A 113 0.71 12.98 4.50
C GLY A 113 1.15 11.53 4.75
N PHE A 114 1.63 10.81 3.71
CA PHE A 114 2.14 9.46 3.87
C PHE A 114 3.56 9.46 4.45
N ARG A 115 3.86 8.44 5.26
CA ARG A 115 5.17 8.25 5.89
C ARG A 115 5.51 6.78 6.02
N TRP A 116 6.79 6.49 6.21
CA TRP A 116 7.24 5.16 6.54
C TRP A 116 6.75 4.72 7.91
N MET A 117 6.45 3.43 8.03
CA MET A 117 6.05 2.83 9.30
C MET A 117 7.23 2.82 10.28
N SER A 118 7.04 3.43 11.45
CA SER A 118 7.99 3.37 12.56
C SER A 118 7.95 2.01 13.27
N GLU A 119 8.95 1.71 14.09
CA GLU A 119 8.96 0.48 14.90
C GLU A 119 7.78 0.42 15.90
N HIS A 120 7.37 1.57 16.44
CA HIS A 120 6.19 1.64 17.29
C HIS A 120 4.91 1.23 16.55
N GLN A 121 4.74 1.74 15.33
CA GLN A 121 3.58 1.40 14.48
C GLN A 121 3.62 -0.06 14.01
N ARG A 122 4.83 -0.58 13.76
CA ARG A 122 5.02 -2.00 13.45
C ARG A 122 4.55 -2.90 14.59
N ARG A 123 4.92 -2.59 15.83
CA ARG A 123 4.45 -3.33 17.02
C ARG A 123 2.94 -3.19 17.22
N ALA A 124 2.38 -2.02 16.93
CA ALA A 124 0.92 -1.81 16.97
C ALA A 124 0.20 -2.69 15.94
N LEU A 125 0.73 -2.77 14.71
CA LEU A 125 0.17 -3.65 13.67
C LEU A 125 0.26 -5.13 14.07
N VAL A 126 1.39 -5.59 14.66
CA VAL A 126 1.54 -6.98 15.10
C VAL A 126 0.52 -7.33 16.18
N ARG A 127 0.31 -6.45 17.17
CA ARG A 127 -0.73 -6.66 18.21
C ARG A 127 -2.12 -6.76 17.60
N LEU A 128 -2.45 -5.82 16.72
CA LEU A 128 -3.74 -5.80 16.04
C LEU A 128 -3.97 -7.07 15.19
N LEU A 129 -2.94 -7.53 14.49
CA LEU A 129 -2.99 -8.79 13.75
C LEU A 129 -3.20 -9.98 14.69
N GLY A 130 -2.59 -9.98 15.89
CA GLY A 130 -2.81 -10.99 16.91
C GLY A 130 -4.29 -11.07 17.35
N ASP A 131 -4.93 -9.92 17.57
CA ASP A 131 -6.35 -9.84 17.91
C ASP A 131 -7.24 -10.29 16.73
N GLU A 132 -6.87 -9.95 15.50
CA GLU A 132 -7.66 -10.28 14.32
C GLU A 132 -7.51 -11.76 13.92
N VAL A 133 -6.33 -12.35 14.09
CA VAL A 133 -6.06 -13.77 13.83
C VAL A 133 -6.98 -14.68 14.66
N SER A 134 -7.35 -14.29 15.89
CA SER A 134 -8.30 -15.04 16.71
C SER A 134 -9.72 -15.09 16.13
N ARG A 135 -10.05 -14.13 15.25
CA ARG A 135 -11.36 -14.02 14.58
C ARG A 135 -11.33 -14.59 13.16
N CYS A 136 -10.22 -14.43 12.47
CA CYS A 136 -10.04 -14.86 11.10
C CYS A 136 -8.60 -15.34 10.88
N ALA A 137 -8.43 -16.63 10.61
CA ALA A 137 -7.12 -17.24 10.31
C ALA A 137 -6.74 -17.19 8.82
N ASP A 138 -7.59 -16.61 7.96
CA ASP A 138 -7.31 -16.48 6.53
C ASP A 138 -6.21 -15.43 6.29
N ARG A 139 -5.07 -15.89 5.78
CA ARG A 139 -3.89 -15.07 5.53
C ARG A 139 -4.11 -13.98 4.48
N ASP A 140 -4.98 -14.20 3.52
CA ASP A 140 -5.26 -13.21 2.47
C ASP A 140 -6.21 -12.13 2.98
N GLN A 141 -7.18 -12.47 3.80
CA GLN A 141 -8.03 -11.51 4.51
C GLN A 141 -7.20 -10.66 5.49
N LEU A 142 -6.30 -11.28 6.25
CA LEU A 142 -5.37 -10.56 7.14
C LEU A 142 -4.43 -9.62 6.37
N LEU A 143 -4.00 -10.00 5.16
CA LEU A 143 -3.21 -9.12 4.30
C LEU A 143 -4.01 -7.89 3.84
N VAL A 144 -5.26 -8.08 3.42
CA VAL A 144 -6.18 -6.98 3.05
C VAL A 144 -6.41 -6.06 4.25
N PHE A 145 -6.68 -6.63 5.42
CA PHE A 145 -6.86 -5.91 6.66
C PHE A 145 -5.62 -5.07 7.05
N ALA A 146 -4.42 -5.66 6.98
CA ALA A 146 -3.17 -4.95 7.26
C ALA A 146 -2.92 -3.78 6.29
N ARG A 147 -3.17 -3.97 4.99
CA ARG A 147 -3.05 -2.91 3.98
C ARG A 147 -4.02 -1.76 4.26
N HIS A 148 -5.24 -2.08 4.65
CA HIS A 148 -6.26 -1.12 5.03
C HIS A 148 -5.82 -0.28 6.22
N TRP A 149 -5.38 -0.95 7.29
CA TRP A 149 -4.91 -0.31 8.50
C TRP A 149 -3.73 0.64 8.26
N LEU A 150 -2.77 0.23 7.40
CA LEU A 150 -1.65 1.07 6.98
C LEU A 150 -2.14 2.32 6.24
N TYR A 151 -3.00 2.13 5.24
CA TYR A 151 -3.51 3.22 4.41
C TYR A 151 -4.28 4.27 5.20
N GLU A 152 -5.18 3.86 6.10
CA GLU A 152 -5.97 4.78 6.94
C GLU A 152 -5.10 5.64 7.85
N ARG A 153 -3.94 5.12 8.26
CA ARG A 153 -2.96 5.83 9.08
C ARG A 153 -1.93 6.62 8.29
N ARG A 154 -2.13 6.71 6.99
CA ARG A 154 -1.18 7.35 6.07
C ARG A 154 0.22 6.75 6.20
N LEU A 155 0.30 5.44 6.37
CA LEU A 155 1.54 4.69 6.35
C LEU A 155 1.70 4.02 4.99
N LEU A 156 2.92 4.12 4.44
CA LEU A 156 3.24 3.47 3.18
C LEU A 156 3.03 1.95 3.31
N ILE A 157 2.29 1.39 2.36
CA ILE A 157 2.10 -0.06 2.28
C ILE A 157 3.40 -0.69 1.79
N VAL A 158 4.06 -1.42 2.67
CA VAL A 158 5.30 -2.15 2.36
C VAL A 158 5.03 -3.38 1.48
N HIS A 159 6.10 -4.06 1.03
CA HIS A 159 5.96 -5.28 0.24
C HIS A 159 5.13 -6.33 0.98
N ASP A 160 4.26 -7.04 0.25
CA ASP A 160 3.40 -8.09 0.79
C ASP A 160 4.17 -9.15 1.57
N ARG A 161 5.38 -9.49 1.12
CA ARG A 161 6.24 -10.42 1.85
C ARG A 161 6.50 -9.94 3.29
N ALA A 162 6.76 -8.65 3.49
CA ALA A 162 6.98 -8.10 4.82
C ALA A 162 5.70 -8.17 5.68
N ILE A 163 4.53 -7.85 5.11
CA ILE A 163 3.25 -7.96 5.83
C ILE A 163 2.95 -9.42 6.15
N ARG A 164 3.14 -10.34 5.21
CA ARG A 164 2.94 -11.79 5.43
C ARG A 164 3.87 -12.35 6.50
N THR A 165 5.08 -11.81 6.64
CA THR A 165 5.98 -12.17 7.75
C THR A 165 5.41 -11.74 9.10
N LEU A 166 4.79 -10.55 9.19
CA LEU A 166 4.12 -10.09 10.41
C LEU A 166 2.88 -10.93 10.75
N ILE A 167 2.10 -11.29 9.74
CA ILE A 167 0.94 -12.19 9.88
C ILE A 167 1.39 -13.57 10.40
N ALA A 168 2.45 -14.15 9.81
CA ALA A 168 2.98 -15.43 10.25
C ALA A 168 3.46 -15.37 11.71
N ALA A 169 4.15 -14.30 12.11
CA ALA A 169 4.56 -14.10 13.50
C ALA A 169 3.36 -13.99 14.46
N ALA A 170 2.29 -13.31 14.06
CA ALA A 170 1.06 -13.20 14.85
C ALA A 170 0.36 -14.56 15.01
N LEU A 171 0.29 -15.37 13.94
CA LEU A 171 -0.26 -16.74 13.99
C LEU A 171 0.52 -17.65 14.95
N VAL A 172 1.84 -17.67 14.84
CA VAL A 172 2.70 -18.46 15.73
C VAL A 172 2.52 -18.01 17.19
N HIS A 173 2.42 -16.70 17.43
CA HIS A 173 2.20 -16.17 18.78
C HIS A 173 0.87 -16.65 19.35
N LEU A 174 -0.21 -16.59 18.57
CA LEU A 174 -1.52 -17.10 18.99
C LEU A 174 -1.47 -18.61 19.29
N GLU A 175 -0.82 -19.41 18.44
CA GLU A 175 -0.65 -20.86 18.67
C GLU A 175 0.04 -21.14 20.00
N ILE A 176 1.13 -20.41 20.30
CA ILE A 176 1.87 -20.56 21.57
C ILE A 176 0.98 -20.15 22.77
N GLN A 177 0.26 -19.04 22.67
CA GLN A 177 -0.63 -18.56 23.74
C GLN A 177 -1.78 -19.56 23.98
N THR A 178 -2.43 -20.03 22.92
CA THR A 178 -3.52 -21.00 23.01
C THR A 178 -3.04 -22.31 23.61
N ALA A 179 -1.88 -22.80 23.18
CA ALA A 179 -1.29 -24.02 23.76
C ALA A 179 -0.94 -23.86 25.24
N ALA A 180 -0.43 -22.69 25.64
CA ALA A 180 -0.14 -22.39 27.05
C ALA A 180 -1.43 -22.33 27.89
N GLN A 181 -2.48 -21.70 27.35
CA GLN A 181 -3.78 -21.60 28.01
C GLN A 181 -4.43 -23.00 28.18
N ILE A 182 -4.43 -23.82 27.11
CA ILE A 182 -4.93 -25.19 27.18
C ILE A 182 -4.19 -26.00 28.27
N ARG A 183 -2.85 -25.88 28.31
CA ARG A 183 -2.05 -26.58 29.34
C ARG A 183 -2.37 -26.11 30.77
N ALA A 184 -2.72 -24.83 30.96
CA ALA A 184 -3.06 -24.30 32.27
C ALA A 184 -4.46 -24.70 32.73
N GLU A 185 -5.42 -24.83 31.82
CA GLU A 185 -6.83 -25.08 32.11
C GLU A 185 -7.21 -26.57 32.10
N VAL A 186 -6.49 -27.39 31.32
CA VAL A 186 -6.80 -28.81 31.13
C VAL A 186 -5.96 -29.68 32.06
N GLN A 187 -6.61 -30.61 32.74
CA GLN A 187 -5.94 -31.56 33.63
C GLN A 187 -4.92 -32.42 32.84
N PRO A 188 -3.72 -32.69 33.39
CA PRO A 188 -2.65 -33.42 32.68
C PRO A 188 -3.10 -34.78 32.08
N GLY A 189 -3.88 -35.55 32.78
CA GLY A 189 -4.38 -36.85 32.30
C GLY A 189 -5.39 -36.77 31.15
N VAL A 190 -6.02 -35.60 30.93
CA VAL A 190 -6.88 -35.35 29.75
C VAL A 190 -6.01 -35.05 28.54
N LEU A 191 -4.97 -34.23 28.71
CA LEU A 191 -4.02 -33.91 27.64
C LEU A 191 -3.30 -35.12 27.11
N GLU A 192 -2.85 -36.04 28.01
CA GLU A 192 -2.21 -37.29 27.62
C GLU A 192 -3.13 -38.17 26.76
N ARG A 193 -4.41 -38.31 27.16
CA ARG A 193 -5.41 -39.07 26.38
C ARG A 193 -5.65 -38.44 25.00
N TRP A 194 -5.69 -37.13 24.90
CA TRP A 194 -5.86 -36.44 23.61
C TRP A 194 -4.63 -36.66 22.71
N CYS A 195 -3.42 -36.57 23.25
CA CYS A 195 -2.21 -36.82 22.48
C CYS A 195 -2.15 -38.27 21.97
N GLN A 196 -2.59 -39.24 22.77
CA GLN A 196 -2.65 -40.66 22.37
C GLN A 196 -3.73 -40.95 21.33
N ALA A 197 -4.80 -40.18 21.29
CA ALA A 197 -5.90 -40.35 20.33
C ALA A 197 -5.59 -39.76 18.94
N VAL A 198 -4.57 -38.90 18.82
CA VAL A 198 -4.17 -38.21 17.57
C VAL A 198 -2.87 -38.78 16.98
N ALA A 199 -2.14 -39.61 17.74
CA ALA A 199 -0.93 -40.29 17.29
C ALA A 199 -1.25 -41.58 16.54
#